data_bb9a21d6647ee67ec5178da82c7f43ee
#
_entry.id   bb9a21d6647ee67ec5178da82c7f43ee
#
_cell.length_a   1.000
_cell.length_b   1.000
_cell.length_c   1.000
_cell.angle_alpha   90.00
_cell.angle_beta   90.00
_cell.angle_gamma   90.00
#
_symmetry.space_group_name_H-M   'P 1'
#
loop_
_entity.id
_entity.type
_entity.pdbx_description
1 polymer ?
#
loop_
_entity_poly.entity_id
_entity_poly.type
_entity_poly.pdbx_seq_one_letter_code
_entity_poly.pdbx_strand_id
1 'polypeptide(L)'
;MEWLEKMNAALDYIEENLAGTIDYPTAARIACSSLTRFQRMFAFMSDMTIGEYVRCRRMALAAGDIKGTDMKIIDVAAKYGYESPEGFARTFRAFHGIAPTQARKGGPTREFPPIRMEIKIREVNTLLGERPLVRMEELSHCRAVGFYADCEEPETQAWSQMRRWAIQSLKDYAARRYIGYAPIGHHPANSEEGPHPYW
;
A
#
# COMPACT_ATOMS: atom_id res chain seq x y z
N MET A 1 4.12 14.39 7.23
CA MET A 1 2.66 14.22 7.23
C MET A 1 2.05 14.58 5.88
N GLU A 2 2.40 15.71 5.28
CA GLU A 2 1.85 16.17 3.99
C GLU A 2 1.91 15.15 2.85
N TRP A 3 2.98 14.38 2.72
CA TRP A 3 3.10 13.37 1.68
C TRP A 3 2.09 12.21 1.83
N LEU A 4 1.86 11.75 3.05
CA LEU A 4 0.91 10.67 3.34
C LEU A 4 -0.54 11.10 3.05
N GLU A 5 -0.86 12.35 3.36
CA GLU A 5 -2.17 12.95 3.06
C GLU A 5 -2.40 13.01 1.55
N LYS A 6 -1.39 13.41 0.77
CA LYS A 6 -1.44 13.42 -0.70
C LYS A 6 -1.59 12.01 -1.29
N MET A 7 -0.92 11.03 -0.69
CA MET A 7 -1.02 9.63 -1.09
C MET A 7 -2.44 9.10 -0.82
N ASN A 8 -3.01 9.40 0.35
CA ASN A 8 -4.39 9.03 0.67
C ASN A 8 -5.40 9.76 -0.23
N ALA A 9 -5.21 11.04 -0.52
CA ALA A 9 -6.06 11.78 -1.46
C ALA A 9 -6.03 11.15 -2.88
N ALA A 10 -4.90 10.65 -3.33
CA ALA A 10 -4.79 9.92 -4.59
C ALA A 10 -5.55 8.58 -4.55
N LEU A 11 -5.54 7.90 -3.41
CA LEU A 11 -6.32 6.67 -3.21
C LEU A 11 -7.82 6.98 -3.13
N ASP A 12 -8.22 8.04 -2.45
CA ASP A 12 -9.62 8.50 -2.41
C ASP A 12 -10.13 8.79 -3.83
N TYR A 13 -9.34 9.49 -4.67
CA TYR A 13 -9.66 9.68 -6.08
C TYR A 13 -9.86 8.35 -6.84
N ILE A 14 -9.00 7.36 -6.61
CA ILE A 14 -9.14 6.04 -7.23
C ILE A 14 -10.43 5.36 -6.78
N GLU A 15 -10.75 5.41 -5.47
CA GLU A 15 -11.98 4.83 -4.91
C GLU A 15 -13.25 5.45 -5.51
N GLU A 16 -13.28 6.77 -5.68
CA GLU A 16 -14.39 7.49 -6.30
C GLU A 16 -14.60 7.12 -7.78
N ASN A 17 -13.54 6.67 -8.47
CA ASN A 17 -13.58 6.34 -9.89
C ASN A 17 -13.58 4.82 -10.18
N LEU A 18 -13.80 3.97 -9.18
CA LEU A 18 -13.81 2.51 -9.36
C LEU A 18 -14.90 2.03 -10.31
N ALA A 19 -16.03 2.69 -10.38
CA ALA A 19 -17.14 2.40 -11.29
C ALA A 19 -16.95 3.03 -12.68
N GLY A 20 -15.72 3.17 -13.17
CA GLY A 20 -15.46 3.84 -14.44
C GLY A 20 -14.02 3.68 -14.88
N THR A 21 -13.55 4.64 -15.68
CA THR A 21 -12.16 4.71 -16.11
C THR A 21 -11.34 5.51 -15.12
N ILE A 22 -10.29 4.91 -14.58
CA ILE A 22 -9.37 5.57 -13.66
C ILE A 22 -8.23 6.19 -14.45
N ASP A 23 -8.07 7.51 -14.32
CA ASP A 23 -6.90 8.22 -14.84
C ASP A 23 -5.75 8.18 -13.83
N TYR A 24 -4.88 7.18 -13.94
CA TYR A 24 -3.71 7.02 -13.06
C TYR A 24 -2.72 8.20 -13.10
N PRO A 25 -2.46 8.87 -14.24
CA PRO A 25 -1.74 10.13 -14.27
C PRO A 25 -2.33 11.21 -13.36
N THR A 26 -3.65 11.33 -13.30
CA THR A 26 -4.32 12.26 -12.39
C THR A 26 -4.13 11.86 -10.93
N ALA A 27 -4.26 10.58 -10.58
CA ALA A 27 -3.96 10.10 -9.24
C ALA A 27 -2.50 10.42 -8.82
N ALA A 28 -1.54 10.19 -9.72
CA ALA A 28 -0.13 10.52 -9.48
C ALA A 28 0.09 12.02 -9.25
N ARG A 29 -0.60 12.91 -10.01
CA ARG A 29 -0.54 14.37 -9.80
C ARG A 29 -1.10 14.78 -8.44
N ILE A 30 -2.18 14.17 -7.98
CA ILE A 30 -2.74 14.39 -6.64
C ILE A 30 -1.70 14.01 -5.57
N ALA A 31 -1.00 12.88 -5.77
CA ALA A 31 0.09 12.46 -4.90
C ALA A 31 1.38 13.32 -5.05
N CYS A 32 1.36 14.40 -5.86
CA CYS A 32 2.52 15.22 -6.19
C CYS A 32 3.72 14.39 -6.67
N SER A 33 3.48 13.38 -7.51
CA SER A 33 4.46 12.39 -7.92
C SER A 33 4.37 12.08 -9.41
N SER A 34 5.43 11.53 -10.01
CA SER A 34 5.33 10.90 -11.32
C SER A 34 4.52 9.60 -11.21
N LEU A 35 3.91 9.16 -12.32
CA LEU A 35 3.13 7.92 -12.36
C LEU A 35 3.95 6.70 -11.90
N THR A 36 5.16 6.57 -12.41
CA THR A 36 6.06 5.47 -12.05
C THR A 36 6.40 5.48 -10.55
N ARG A 37 6.70 6.66 -9.99
CA ARG A 37 6.99 6.80 -8.56
C ARG A 37 5.77 6.49 -7.71
N PHE A 38 4.60 7.01 -8.07
CA PHE A 38 3.33 6.72 -7.39
C PHE A 38 3.05 5.21 -7.34
N GLN A 39 3.14 4.51 -8.49
CA GLN A 39 2.93 3.07 -8.58
C GLN A 39 3.93 2.27 -7.73
N ARG A 40 5.22 2.65 -7.77
CA ARG A 40 6.27 2.00 -6.97
C ARG A 40 6.06 2.20 -5.48
N MET A 41 5.75 3.44 -5.06
CA MET A 41 5.49 3.75 -3.65
C MET A 41 4.26 3.01 -3.13
N PHE A 42 3.18 2.98 -3.92
CA PHE A 42 1.99 2.21 -3.56
C PHE A 42 2.33 0.71 -3.41
N ALA A 43 2.99 0.13 -4.41
CA ALA A 43 3.35 -1.30 -4.38
C ALA A 43 4.27 -1.63 -3.20
N PHE A 44 5.17 -0.72 -2.87
CA PHE A 44 6.05 -0.86 -1.73
C PHE A 44 5.31 -0.86 -0.39
N MET A 45 4.32 0.02 -0.23
CA MET A 45 3.59 0.19 1.02
C MET A 45 2.47 -0.84 1.23
N SER A 46 1.90 -1.38 0.14
CA SER A 46 0.73 -2.26 0.19
C SER A 46 1.01 -3.72 -0.19
N ASP A 47 2.25 -4.05 -0.59
CA ASP A 47 2.67 -5.35 -1.13
C ASP A 47 1.84 -5.82 -2.34
N MET A 48 1.18 -4.88 -3.04
CA MET A 48 0.42 -5.16 -4.25
C MET A 48 0.51 -4.01 -5.25
N THR A 49 0.32 -4.30 -6.53
CA THR A 49 0.26 -3.26 -7.54
C THR A 49 -1.06 -2.47 -7.45
N ILE A 50 -1.04 -1.22 -7.92
CA ILE A 50 -2.27 -0.40 -7.96
C ILE A 50 -3.37 -1.03 -8.84
N GLY A 51 -2.99 -1.75 -9.90
CA GLY A 51 -3.92 -2.48 -10.76
C GLY A 51 -4.57 -3.68 -10.04
N GLU A 52 -3.82 -4.40 -9.23
CA GLU A 52 -4.35 -5.47 -8.37
C GLU A 52 -5.28 -4.92 -7.30
N TYR A 53 -4.92 -3.83 -6.66
CA TYR A 53 -5.77 -3.12 -5.73
C TYR A 53 -7.12 -2.76 -6.35
N VAL A 54 -7.11 -2.05 -7.47
CA VAL A 54 -8.33 -1.65 -8.19
C VAL A 54 -9.18 -2.87 -8.56
N ARG A 55 -8.55 -3.94 -9.04
CA ARG A 55 -9.27 -5.18 -9.36
C ARG A 55 -9.95 -5.79 -8.14
N CYS A 56 -9.24 -5.89 -7.01
CA CYS A 56 -9.80 -6.43 -5.76
C CYS A 56 -10.94 -5.55 -5.24
N ARG A 57 -10.78 -4.22 -5.25
CA ARG A 57 -11.82 -3.28 -4.84
C ARG A 57 -13.08 -3.38 -5.70
N ARG A 58 -12.90 -3.42 -7.03
CA ARG A 58 -14.01 -3.61 -7.98
C ARG A 58 -14.77 -4.90 -7.72
N MET A 59 -14.08 -5.99 -7.44
CA MET A 59 -14.75 -7.27 -7.12
C MET A 59 -15.52 -7.19 -5.80
N ALA A 60 -14.95 -6.59 -4.77
CA ALA A 60 -15.64 -6.41 -3.48
C ALA A 60 -16.91 -5.55 -3.62
N LEU A 61 -16.83 -4.43 -4.34
CA LEU A 61 -17.99 -3.58 -4.61
C LEU A 61 -19.03 -4.27 -5.50
N ALA A 62 -18.60 -4.99 -6.53
CA ALA A 62 -19.48 -5.77 -7.40
C ALA A 62 -20.27 -6.83 -6.61
N ALA A 63 -19.65 -7.45 -5.61
CA ALA A 63 -20.36 -8.39 -4.75
C ALA A 63 -21.45 -7.69 -3.91
N GLY A 64 -21.18 -6.46 -3.44
CA GLY A 64 -22.19 -5.62 -2.78
C GLY A 64 -23.38 -5.32 -3.70
N ASP A 65 -23.11 -4.85 -4.92
CA ASP A 65 -24.17 -4.57 -5.92
C ASP A 65 -24.96 -5.82 -6.27
N ILE A 66 -24.30 -6.96 -6.49
CA ILE A 66 -24.96 -8.23 -6.83
C ILE A 66 -25.89 -8.70 -5.72
N LYS A 67 -25.53 -8.50 -4.45
CA LYS A 67 -26.34 -8.89 -3.29
C LYS A 67 -27.40 -7.88 -2.92
N GLY A 68 -27.08 -6.62 -3.03
CA GLY A 68 -27.91 -5.51 -2.53
C GLY A 68 -28.86 -4.89 -3.55
N THR A 69 -28.76 -5.26 -4.83
CA THR A 69 -29.60 -4.69 -5.89
C THR A 69 -30.11 -5.75 -6.86
N ASP A 70 -31.14 -5.37 -7.65
CA ASP A 70 -31.68 -6.22 -8.73
C ASP A 70 -30.95 -6.03 -10.08
N MET A 71 -29.81 -5.31 -10.10
CA MET A 71 -29.01 -5.13 -11.31
C MET A 71 -28.64 -6.49 -11.93
N LYS A 72 -28.76 -6.62 -13.25
CA LYS A 72 -28.28 -7.82 -13.94
C LYS A 72 -26.76 -7.95 -13.79
N ILE A 73 -26.27 -9.18 -13.70
CA ILE A 73 -24.80 -9.44 -13.55
C ILE A 73 -24.00 -8.82 -14.69
N ILE A 74 -24.58 -8.77 -15.90
CA ILE A 74 -23.96 -8.14 -17.07
C ILE A 74 -23.79 -6.61 -16.87
N ASP A 75 -24.80 -5.97 -16.26
CA ASP A 75 -24.75 -4.53 -16.00
C ASP A 75 -23.75 -4.20 -14.88
N VAL A 76 -23.66 -5.07 -13.86
CA VAL A 76 -22.61 -4.95 -12.83
C VAL A 76 -21.22 -5.15 -13.44
N ALA A 77 -21.06 -6.12 -14.35
CA ALA A 77 -19.78 -6.31 -15.05
C ALA A 77 -19.38 -5.06 -15.83
N ALA A 78 -20.29 -4.50 -16.61
CA ALA A 78 -20.07 -3.26 -17.37
C ALA A 78 -19.74 -2.07 -16.46
N LYS A 79 -20.46 -1.90 -15.34
CA LYS A 79 -20.22 -0.85 -14.34
C LYS A 79 -18.78 -0.85 -13.84
N TYR A 80 -18.18 -2.02 -13.65
CA TYR A 80 -16.81 -2.16 -13.15
C TYR A 80 -15.76 -2.36 -14.26
N GLY A 81 -16.11 -2.01 -15.51
CA GLY A 81 -15.18 -1.92 -16.64
C GLY A 81 -14.81 -3.26 -17.27
N TYR A 82 -15.69 -4.26 -17.18
CA TYR A 82 -15.52 -5.54 -17.87
C TYR A 82 -16.29 -5.55 -19.18
N GLU A 83 -15.59 -5.80 -20.29
CA GLU A 83 -16.18 -5.86 -21.62
C GLU A 83 -16.96 -7.16 -21.85
N SER A 84 -16.61 -8.24 -21.11
CA SER A 84 -17.31 -9.52 -21.25
C SER A 84 -17.79 -10.06 -19.89
N PRO A 85 -19.02 -10.61 -19.83
CA PRO A 85 -19.55 -11.26 -18.65
C PRO A 85 -18.72 -12.47 -18.19
N GLU A 86 -18.10 -13.17 -19.13
CA GLU A 86 -17.24 -14.32 -18.85
C GLU A 86 -15.93 -13.91 -18.18
N GLY A 87 -15.31 -12.81 -18.65
CA GLY A 87 -14.11 -12.22 -18.06
C GLY A 87 -14.39 -11.77 -16.62
N PHE A 88 -15.55 -11.11 -16.42
CA PHE A 88 -16.03 -10.72 -15.10
C PHE A 88 -16.24 -11.94 -14.20
N ALA A 89 -17.01 -12.93 -14.65
CA ALA A 89 -17.35 -14.12 -13.85
C ALA A 89 -16.11 -14.91 -13.44
N ARG A 90 -15.10 -15.00 -14.31
CA ARG A 90 -13.80 -15.63 -14.03
C ARG A 90 -13.04 -14.87 -12.94
N THR A 91 -12.94 -13.53 -13.08
CA THR A 91 -12.25 -12.68 -12.09
C THR A 91 -12.98 -12.70 -10.74
N PHE A 92 -14.30 -12.62 -10.78
CA PHE A 92 -15.14 -12.68 -9.59
C PHE A 92 -14.95 -14.00 -8.83
N ARG A 93 -14.98 -15.14 -9.56
CA ARG A 93 -14.74 -16.46 -8.97
C ARG A 93 -13.31 -16.59 -8.43
N ALA A 94 -12.31 -16.06 -9.12
CA ALA A 94 -10.93 -16.08 -8.64
C ALA A 94 -10.77 -15.30 -7.32
N PHE A 95 -11.51 -14.21 -7.16
CA PHE A 95 -11.44 -13.38 -5.96
C PHE A 95 -12.32 -13.91 -4.81
N HIS A 96 -13.57 -14.29 -5.08
CA HIS A 96 -14.54 -14.69 -4.05
C HIS A 96 -14.63 -16.21 -3.81
N GLY A 97 -14.05 -17.02 -4.68
CA GLY A 97 -14.17 -18.48 -4.65
C GLY A 97 -15.50 -19.03 -5.19
N ILE A 98 -16.48 -18.15 -5.49
CA ILE A 98 -17.83 -18.54 -5.97
C ILE A 98 -18.21 -17.73 -7.21
N ALA A 99 -19.18 -18.24 -7.99
CA ALA A 99 -19.71 -17.53 -9.14
C ALA A 99 -20.61 -16.33 -8.73
N PRO A 100 -20.75 -15.28 -9.56
CA PRO A 100 -21.65 -14.16 -9.30
C PRO A 100 -23.10 -14.57 -9.03
N THR A 101 -23.59 -15.58 -9.73
CA THR A 101 -24.95 -16.14 -9.55
C THR A 101 -25.13 -16.80 -8.18
N GLN A 102 -24.09 -17.41 -7.63
CA GLN A 102 -24.09 -17.97 -6.29
C GLN A 102 -24.06 -16.87 -5.21
N ALA A 103 -23.28 -15.80 -5.44
CA ALA A 103 -23.26 -14.64 -4.57
C ALA A 103 -24.66 -13.99 -4.47
N ARG A 104 -25.40 -13.87 -5.57
CA ARG A 104 -26.78 -13.36 -5.60
C ARG A 104 -27.75 -14.20 -4.75
N LYS A 105 -27.51 -15.49 -4.65
CA LYS A 105 -28.30 -16.41 -3.81
C LYS A 105 -27.88 -16.42 -2.34
N GLY A 106 -27.05 -15.45 -1.93
CA GLY A 106 -26.57 -15.35 -0.55
C GLY A 106 -25.27 -16.08 -0.24
N GLY A 107 -24.56 -16.59 -1.27
CA GLY A 107 -23.26 -17.23 -1.08
C GLY A 107 -22.22 -16.30 -0.41
N PRO A 108 -21.24 -16.84 0.32
CA PRO A 108 -20.23 -16.06 1.03
C PRO A 108 -19.33 -15.31 0.04
N THR A 109 -19.04 -14.04 0.33
CA THR A 109 -18.15 -13.19 -0.48
C THR A 109 -17.03 -12.66 0.39
N ARG A 110 -15.84 -12.53 -0.22
CA ARG A 110 -14.67 -11.96 0.45
C ARG A 110 -14.82 -10.44 0.49
N GLU A 111 -14.57 -9.86 1.66
CA GLU A 111 -14.46 -8.42 1.83
C GLU A 111 -13.04 -7.96 1.48
N PHE A 112 -12.95 -6.76 0.93
CA PHE A 112 -11.69 -6.08 0.69
C PHE A 112 -11.94 -4.58 0.89
N PRO A 113 -11.67 -4.05 2.10
CA PRO A 113 -11.89 -2.64 2.41
C PRO A 113 -10.90 -1.75 1.65
N PRO A 114 -11.21 -0.44 1.50
CA PRO A 114 -10.26 0.51 0.94
C PRO A 114 -9.00 0.57 1.81
N ILE A 115 -7.85 0.66 1.14
CA ILE A 115 -6.57 0.88 1.80
C ILE A 115 -6.48 2.36 2.18
N ARG A 116 -6.21 2.63 3.45
CA ARG A 116 -5.79 3.92 3.94
C ARG A 116 -4.40 3.80 4.55
N MET A 117 -3.52 4.64 4.07
CA MET A 117 -2.14 4.63 4.54
C MET A 117 -2.05 5.44 5.84
N GLU A 118 -1.63 4.78 6.91
CA GLU A 118 -1.44 5.38 8.23
C GLU A 118 -0.08 4.97 8.77
N ILE A 119 0.65 5.92 9.32
CA ILE A 119 1.88 5.64 10.06
C ILE A 119 1.55 5.55 11.53
N LYS A 120 1.60 4.36 12.08
CA LYS A 120 1.48 4.12 13.53
C LYS A 120 2.88 3.94 14.10
N ILE A 121 3.38 4.97 14.77
CA ILE A 121 4.66 4.92 15.47
C ILE A 121 4.40 4.25 16.83
N ARG A 122 4.95 3.05 17.01
CA ARG A 122 4.99 2.40 18.33
C ARG A 122 6.40 2.51 18.88
N GLU A 123 6.53 3.14 20.04
CA GLU A 123 7.80 3.10 20.77
C GLU A 123 8.01 1.67 21.29
N VAL A 124 9.08 1.06 20.86
CA VAL A 124 9.53 -0.21 21.45
C VAL A 124 10.31 0.17 22.70
N ASN A 125 9.73 -0.08 23.89
CA ASN A 125 10.46 0.00 25.14
C ASN A 125 11.65 -0.97 25.07
N THR A 126 12.83 -0.42 24.91
CA THR A 126 14.06 -1.18 24.93
C THR A 126 14.42 -1.54 26.37
N LEU A 127 14.68 -2.82 26.58
CA LEU A 127 15.30 -3.36 27.80
C LEU A 127 16.74 -2.83 28.06
N LEU A 128 17.20 -1.88 27.29
CA LEU A 128 18.54 -1.28 27.37
C LEU A 128 18.36 0.22 27.52
N GLY A 129 18.49 0.74 28.71
CA GLY A 129 18.33 2.11 29.21
C GLY A 129 18.89 3.31 28.42
N GLU A 130 19.07 3.19 27.12
CA GLU A 130 19.45 4.25 26.20
C GLU A 130 18.30 4.48 25.21
N ARG A 131 18.12 5.72 24.75
CA ARG A 131 17.04 6.16 23.85
C ARG A 131 16.79 5.13 22.74
N PRO A 132 15.55 4.69 22.51
CA PRO A 132 15.27 3.69 21.49
C PRO A 132 15.67 4.20 20.12
N LEU A 133 16.73 3.61 19.56
CA LEU A 133 17.19 3.83 18.18
C LEU A 133 16.26 3.11 17.17
N VAL A 134 15.24 2.41 17.67
CA VAL A 134 14.33 1.63 16.83
C VAL A 134 12.93 2.16 16.98
N ARG A 135 12.31 2.54 15.86
CA ARG A 135 10.88 2.84 15.77
C ARG A 135 10.20 1.72 15.00
N MET A 136 9.11 1.18 15.54
CA MET A 136 8.23 0.31 14.77
C MET A 136 7.10 1.16 14.20
N GLU A 137 6.99 1.16 12.87
CA GLU A 137 5.91 1.82 12.15
C GLU A 137 5.02 0.75 11.53
N GLU A 138 3.76 0.74 11.91
CA GLU A 138 2.77 -0.17 11.33
C GLU A 138 2.06 0.57 10.20
N LEU A 139 2.44 0.28 8.96
CA LEU A 139 1.71 0.71 7.78
C LEU A 139 0.48 -0.18 7.62
N SER A 140 -0.63 0.34 7.09
CA SER A 140 -1.95 -0.32 7.11
C SER A 140 -2.00 -1.76 6.60
N HIS A 141 -0.95 -2.28 5.97
CA HIS A 141 -0.81 -3.66 5.53
C HIS A 141 0.59 -4.25 5.69
N CYS A 142 1.51 -3.54 6.31
CA CYS A 142 2.84 -4.07 6.61
C CYS A 142 3.34 -3.59 7.97
N ARG A 143 4.26 -4.35 8.55
CA ARG A 143 5.04 -3.91 9.71
C ARG A 143 6.41 -3.52 9.23
N ALA A 144 6.80 -2.29 9.47
CA ALA A 144 8.14 -1.81 9.18
C ALA A 144 8.88 -1.50 10.47
N VAL A 145 10.17 -1.86 10.51
CA VAL A 145 11.09 -1.49 11.60
C VAL A 145 12.08 -0.50 11.02
N GLY A 146 12.12 0.70 11.60
CA GLY A 146 13.03 1.76 11.18
C GLY A 146 14.21 1.88 12.12
N PHE A 147 15.40 2.09 11.56
CA PHE A 147 16.61 2.42 12.29
C PHE A 147 17.03 3.83 11.93
N TYR A 148 17.33 4.62 12.94
CA TYR A 148 17.78 6.00 12.78
C TYR A 148 19.22 6.13 13.26
N ALA A 149 20.03 6.83 12.50
CA ALA A 149 21.39 7.17 12.88
C ALA A 149 21.61 8.65 12.66
N ASP A 150 22.15 9.34 13.68
CA ASP A 150 22.53 10.74 13.65
C ASP A 150 24.06 10.83 13.81
N CYS A 151 24.76 10.71 12.68
CA CYS A 151 26.23 10.68 12.62
C CYS A 151 26.72 11.09 11.23
N GLU A 152 28.04 11.15 11.02
CA GLU A 152 28.65 11.51 9.73
C GLU A 152 28.32 10.54 8.58
N GLU A 153 28.07 9.27 8.88
CA GLU A 153 27.66 8.24 7.90
C GLU A 153 26.34 7.56 8.32
N PRO A 154 25.21 8.28 8.30
CA PRO A 154 23.96 7.79 8.87
C PRO A 154 23.43 6.53 8.17
N GLU A 155 23.62 6.42 6.86
CA GLU A 155 23.16 5.23 6.10
C GLU A 155 23.94 3.96 6.51
N THR A 156 25.26 4.02 6.51
CA THR A 156 26.13 2.91 6.88
C THR A 156 25.82 2.41 8.28
N GLN A 157 25.61 3.36 9.21
CA GLN A 157 25.31 3.02 10.59
C GLN A 157 23.89 2.45 10.73
N ALA A 158 22.88 3.04 10.09
CA ALA A 158 21.51 2.54 10.12
C ALA A 158 21.39 1.14 9.51
N TRP A 159 22.05 0.88 8.38
CA TRP A 159 22.11 -0.44 7.77
C TRP A 159 22.81 -1.47 8.65
N SER A 160 23.89 -1.10 9.30
CA SER A 160 24.62 -1.99 10.20
C SER A 160 23.79 -2.37 11.43
N GLN A 161 23.07 -1.41 12.00
CA GLN A 161 22.16 -1.64 13.13
C GLN A 161 20.98 -2.53 12.72
N MET A 162 20.33 -2.21 11.59
CA MET A 162 19.22 -3.00 11.04
C MET A 162 19.65 -4.46 10.79
N ARG A 163 20.78 -4.66 10.13
CA ARG A 163 21.29 -6.02 9.84
C ARG A 163 21.55 -6.80 11.12
N ARG A 164 22.17 -6.19 12.12
CA ARG A 164 22.43 -6.81 13.42
C ARG A 164 21.14 -7.22 14.12
N TRP A 165 20.17 -6.30 14.17
CA TRP A 165 18.87 -6.58 14.73
C TRP A 165 18.12 -7.68 13.98
N ALA A 166 18.11 -7.65 12.65
CA ALA A 166 17.42 -8.63 11.82
C ALA A 166 17.97 -10.06 12.05
N ILE A 167 19.28 -10.21 12.12
CA ILE A 167 19.94 -11.50 12.41
C ILE A 167 19.53 -12.03 13.80
N GLN A 168 19.42 -11.15 14.79
CA GLN A 168 19.10 -11.55 16.17
C GLN A 168 17.60 -11.79 16.40
N SER A 169 16.73 -11.06 15.70
CA SER A 169 15.30 -10.99 16.04
C SER A 169 14.38 -11.70 15.05
N LEU A 170 14.85 -12.02 13.86
CA LEU A 170 14.03 -12.62 12.80
C LEU A 170 14.51 -14.02 12.43
N LYS A 171 13.63 -15.02 12.53
CA LYS A 171 13.96 -16.41 12.18
C LYS A 171 14.35 -16.58 10.71
N ASP A 172 13.76 -15.77 9.81
CA ASP A 172 13.95 -15.87 8.35
C ASP A 172 14.48 -14.56 7.77
N TYR A 173 15.47 -13.94 8.43
CA TYR A 173 15.97 -12.63 8.03
C TYR A 173 16.48 -12.58 6.58
N ALA A 174 17.05 -13.66 6.08
CA ALA A 174 17.61 -13.74 4.72
C ALA A 174 16.53 -13.76 3.62
N ALA A 175 15.30 -14.14 3.95
CA ALA A 175 14.17 -14.17 3.02
C ALA A 175 13.35 -12.85 2.99
N ARG A 176 13.70 -11.88 3.84
CA ARG A 176 12.95 -10.62 3.96
C ARG A 176 13.58 -9.51 3.13
N ARG A 177 12.74 -8.62 2.62
CA ARG A 177 13.20 -7.40 1.96
C ARG A 177 13.54 -6.35 3.01
N TYR A 178 14.75 -5.80 2.90
CA TYR A 178 15.20 -4.68 3.71
C TYR A 178 15.24 -3.44 2.84
N ILE A 179 14.72 -2.33 3.34
CA ILE A 179 14.60 -1.13 2.56
C ILE A 179 15.11 0.03 3.38
N GLY A 180 16.09 0.74 2.82
CA GLY A 180 16.57 1.99 3.36
C GLY A 180 15.65 3.14 2.97
N TYR A 181 15.31 4.01 3.91
CA TYR A 181 14.58 5.23 3.71
C TYR A 181 15.30 6.36 4.42
N ALA A 182 15.66 7.42 3.70
CA ALA A 182 16.16 8.66 4.29
C ALA A 182 14.98 9.65 4.39
N PRO A 183 14.60 10.10 5.60
CA PRO A 183 13.57 11.12 5.73
C PRO A 183 14.05 12.43 5.10
N ILE A 184 13.23 13.00 4.22
CA ILE A 184 13.48 14.32 3.66
C ILE A 184 13.36 15.35 4.80
N GLY A 185 14.46 15.96 5.23
CA GLY A 185 14.40 17.09 6.16
C GLY A 185 15.43 17.15 7.29
N HIS A 186 16.30 16.18 7.43
CA HIS A 186 17.43 16.27 8.37
C HIS A 186 18.78 16.24 7.64
N HIS A 187 19.07 17.31 6.89
CA HIS A 187 20.46 17.67 6.61
C HIS A 187 20.93 18.64 7.69
N PRO A 188 22.08 18.38 8.34
CA PRO A 188 22.74 19.43 9.08
C PRO A 188 23.04 20.58 8.11
N ALA A 189 22.81 21.80 8.55
CA ALA A 189 22.75 23.04 7.76
C ALA A 189 24.08 23.49 7.08
N ASN A 190 24.96 22.61 6.62
CA ASN A 190 26.25 22.93 6.06
C ASN A 190 26.76 22.04 4.91
N SER A 191 25.90 21.49 4.07
CA SER A 191 26.36 20.93 2.80
C SER A 191 25.74 21.68 1.63
N GLU A 192 26.55 22.31 0.81
CA GLU A 192 26.18 23.03 -0.43
C GLU A 192 25.72 22.07 -1.56
N GLU A 193 25.64 20.77 -1.31
CA GLU A 193 25.13 19.78 -2.25
C GLU A 193 23.68 19.44 -1.91
N GLY A 194 22.79 19.72 -2.84
CA GLY A 194 21.35 19.44 -2.71
C GLY A 194 21.05 17.97 -2.47
N PRO A 195 19.80 17.65 -2.09
CA PRO A 195 19.43 16.31 -1.67
C PRO A 195 19.62 15.30 -2.82
N HIS A 196 20.52 14.35 -2.63
CA HIS A 196 20.61 13.19 -3.49
C HIS A 196 19.43 12.25 -3.19
N PRO A 197 18.54 12.01 -4.15
CA PRO A 197 17.51 10.98 -3.99
C PRO A 197 18.18 9.61 -4.15
N TYR A 198 18.50 8.96 -3.06
CA TYR A 198 18.85 7.55 -3.09
C TYR A 198 17.56 6.73 -3.20
N TRP A 199 17.49 6.00 -4.30
CA TRP A 199 16.44 5.03 -4.61
C TRP A 199 17.01 3.67 -4.91
#